data_a13df53fa389961f634fb1c7daab3a84
#
_entry.id   a13df53fa389961f634fb1c7daab3a84
#
_cell.length_a   1.000
_cell.length_b   1.000
_cell.length_c   1.000
_cell.angle_alpha   90.00
_cell.angle_beta   90.00
_cell.angle_gamma   90.00
#
_symmetry.space_group_name_H-M   'P 1'
#
loop_
_entity.id
_entity.type
_entity.pdbx_description
1 polymer ?
#
loop_
_entity_poly.entity_id
_entity_poly.type
_entity_poly.pdbx_seq_one_letter_code
_entity_poly.pdbx_strand_id
1 'polypeptide(L)'
;MIYAIIQARMGSTRLPGKVMMDLCGYPVIEHVVNRLEKSNGIDKIIIATSIDSNNQPIIDFCKEKGIDYFVGSEDDVLDRYYQAAIHNNLDDDDIVIRITSDCPLIDPFVVDKVIEKHISENNDYTTNVLECTYPDGLDCEVFNFNILKDAWINANLSSQREHVTLYIRDNSDKFKLGNVKNDVDLSELRWTLDENEDFVFIDEVYKNLFNENSFFTMEDILILLDEKPELMNINSEFTRNEGLLKSLREDVDLGSRNVDE
;
A
#
# COMPACT_ATOMS: atom_id res chain seq x y z
N MET A 1 7.84 6.96 16.44
CA MET A 1 7.64 7.66 15.14
C MET A 1 6.70 6.84 14.25
N ILE A 2 6.19 7.45 13.16
CA ILE A 2 5.25 6.81 12.23
C ILE A 2 5.88 6.78 10.82
N TYR A 3 6.15 5.59 10.33
CA TYR A 3 6.86 5.35 9.08
C TYR A 3 5.92 4.75 8.02
N ALA A 4 5.74 5.44 6.89
CA ALA A 4 5.08 4.84 5.73
C ALA A 4 6.11 4.06 4.90
N ILE A 5 5.96 2.75 4.81
CA ILE A 5 6.77 1.89 3.95
C ILE A 5 5.96 1.58 2.70
N ILE A 6 6.44 2.08 1.56
CA ILE A 6 5.80 1.89 0.25
C ILE A 6 6.51 0.74 -0.47
N GLN A 7 5.81 -0.39 -0.66
CA GLN A 7 6.36 -1.45 -1.51
C GLN A 7 6.25 -1.07 -2.98
N ALA A 8 7.36 -1.22 -3.73
CA ALA A 8 7.41 -0.89 -5.14
C ALA A 8 8.30 -1.88 -5.90
N ARG A 9 7.85 -2.35 -7.09
CA ARG A 9 8.66 -3.14 -8.01
C ARG A 9 8.24 -2.92 -9.46
N MET A 10 9.18 -3.09 -10.39
CA MET A 10 8.93 -3.04 -11.82
C MET A 10 8.25 -4.31 -12.36
N GLY A 11 8.36 -5.42 -11.61
CA GLY A 11 8.02 -6.77 -12.05
C GLY A 11 6.51 -7.12 -12.01
N SER A 12 5.60 -6.17 -12.26
CA SER A 12 4.18 -6.49 -12.45
C SER A 12 3.99 -7.37 -13.69
N THR A 13 3.26 -8.48 -13.56
CA THR A 13 3.00 -9.39 -14.69
C THR A 13 1.90 -8.88 -15.63
N ARG A 14 0.92 -8.16 -15.10
CA ARG A 14 -0.23 -7.61 -15.85
C ARG A 14 0.11 -6.28 -16.53
N LEU A 15 0.77 -5.39 -15.81
CA LEU A 15 1.20 -4.07 -16.29
C LEU A 15 2.66 -3.80 -15.89
N PRO A 16 3.66 -4.31 -16.66
CA PRO A 16 5.07 -4.17 -16.34
C PRO A 16 5.50 -2.70 -16.25
N GLY A 17 6.23 -2.35 -15.19
CA GLY A 17 6.73 -0.99 -15.01
C GLY A 17 5.68 0.04 -14.56
N LYS A 18 4.48 -0.38 -14.21
CA LYS A 18 3.34 0.49 -13.86
C LYS A 18 3.69 1.62 -12.87
N VAL A 19 4.54 1.34 -11.89
CA VAL A 19 4.92 2.31 -10.86
C VAL A 19 5.76 3.47 -11.39
N MET A 20 6.39 3.31 -12.55
CA MET A 20 7.19 4.33 -13.23
C MET A 20 6.49 4.87 -14.51
N MET A 21 5.25 4.48 -14.79
CA MET A 21 4.50 5.07 -15.90
C MET A 21 4.27 6.56 -15.67
N ASP A 22 4.35 7.33 -16.76
CA ASP A 22 4.08 8.77 -16.72
C ASP A 22 2.58 9.03 -16.49
N LEU A 23 2.29 9.81 -15.47
CA LEU A 23 0.94 10.26 -15.12
C LEU A 23 0.98 11.78 -14.93
N CYS A 24 0.51 12.52 -15.93
CA CYS A 24 0.56 13.99 -15.95
C CYS A 24 1.96 14.59 -15.70
N GLY A 25 3.01 13.96 -16.29
CA GLY A 25 4.39 14.46 -16.24
C GLY A 25 5.23 13.97 -15.07
N TYR A 26 4.66 13.09 -14.21
CA TYR A 26 5.35 12.50 -13.05
C TYR A 26 5.13 10.98 -13.03
N PRO A 27 6.10 10.17 -12.54
CA PRO A 27 5.88 8.74 -12.38
C PRO A 27 4.80 8.45 -11.34
N VAL A 28 4.04 7.39 -11.53
CA VAL A 28 2.96 6.95 -10.61
C VAL A 28 3.42 6.92 -9.14
N ILE A 29 4.61 6.39 -8.87
CA ILE A 29 5.16 6.33 -7.50
C ILE A 29 5.37 7.72 -6.88
N GLU A 30 5.69 8.74 -7.68
CA GLU A 30 5.85 10.11 -7.21
C GLU A 30 4.52 10.69 -6.73
N HIS A 31 3.42 10.38 -7.41
CA HIS A 31 2.08 10.77 -6.96
C HIS A 31 1.74 10.13 -5.61
N VAL A 32 2.05 8.84 -5.42
CA VAL A 32 1.85 8.16 -4.13
C VAL A 32 2.61 8.86 -3.01
N VAL A 33 3.91 9.15 -3.23
CA VAL A 33 4.76 9.84 -2.24
C VAL A 33 4.21 11.25 -1.93
N ASN A 34 3.96 12.06 -2.97
CA ASN A 34 3.49 13.44 -2.81
C ASN A 34 2.13 13.52 -2.09
N ARG A 35 1.27 12.51 -2.26
CA ARG A 35 0.00 12.42 -1.56
C ARG A 35 0.19 12.04 -0.10
N LEU A 36 1.04 11.07 0.20
CA LEU A 36 1.36 10.67 1.58
C LEU A 36 2.07 11.77 2.37
N GLU A 37 2.87 12.62 1.73
CA GLU A 37 3.47 13.82 2.35
C GLU A 37 2.45 14.85 2.84
N LYS A 38 1.18 14.74 2.43
CA LYS A 38 0.07 15.59 2.93
C LYS A 38 -0.59 15.02 4.18
N SER A 39 -0.28 13.79 4.58
CA SER A 39 -0.74 13.22 5.84
C SER A 39 -0.11 13.98 7.02
N ASN A 40 -0.93 14.24 8.04
CA ASN A 40 -0.44 14.86 9.29
C ASN A 40 0.16 13.83 10.25
N GLY A 41 -0.11 12.55 10.00
CA GLY A 41 0.31 11.45 10.87
C GLY A 41 1.62 10.79 10.46
N ILE A 42 2.15 11.03 9.26
CA ILE A 42 3.38 10.37 8.76
C ILE A 42 4.60 11.22 9.07
N ASP A 43 5.57 10.64 9.81
CA ASP A 43 6.85 11.30 10.10
C ASP A 43 7.89 11.04 9.00
N LYS A 44 7.84 9.86 8.35
CA LYS A 44 8.85 9.45 7.37
C LYS A 44 8.29 8.49 6.32
N ILE A 45 8.76 8.62 5.08
CA ILE A 45 8.43 7.74 3.96
C ILE A 45 9.67 6.95 3.56
N ILE A 46 9.51 5.64 3.35
CA ILE A 46 10.55 4.72 2.91
C ILE A 46 10.00 3.92 1.72
N ILE A 47 10.76 3.84 0.63
CA ILE A 47 10.41 2.96 -0.49
C ILE A 47 11.15 1.63 -0.33
N ALA A 48 10.40 0.52 -0.22
CA ALA A 48 10.93 -0.84 -0.14
C ALA A 48 10.82 -1.54 -1.51
N THR A 49 11.94 -1.60 -2.24
CA THR A 49 12.04 -2.27 -3.53
C THR A 49 12.84 -3.57 -3.42
N SER A 50 12.91 -4.35 -4.51
CA SER A 50 13.62 -5.62 -4.51
C SER A 50 14.97 -5.57 -5.22
N ILE A 51 15.77 -6.63 -5.01
CA ILE A 51 17.12 -6.78 -5.57
C ILE A 51 17.13 -7.04 -7.08
N ASP A 52 15.97 -7.25 -7.73
CA ASP A 52 15.93 -7.43 -9.17
C ASP A 52 16.47 -6.17 -9.87
N SER A 53 17.40 -6.38 -10.82
CA SER A 53 18.06 -5.30 -11.57
C SER A 53 17.07 -4.40 -12.34
N ASN A 54 15.90 -4.92 -12.68
CA ASN A 54 14.83 -4.14 -13.32
C ASN A 54 14.32 -3.00 -12.43
N ASN A 55 14.53 -3.05 -11.11
CA ASN A 55 14.11 -2.02 -10.16
C ASN A 55 15.06 -0.81 -10.09
N GLN A 56 16.13 -0.78 -10.89
CA GLN A 56 17.06 0.36 -10.94
C GLN A 56 16.36 1.72 -11.14
N PRO A 57 15.31 1.86 -11.99
CA PRO A 57 14.57 3.12 -12.14
C PRO A 57 13.96 3.62 -10.83
N ILE A 58 13.46 2.72 -9.96
CA ILE A 58 12.91 3.09 -8.64
C ILE A 58 14.02 3.61 -7.73
N ILE A 59 15.18 2.94 -7.73
CA ILE A 59 16.35 3.35 -6.93
C ILE A 59 16.87 4.72 -7.38
N ASP A 60 16.93 4.95 -8.68
CA ASP A 60 17.39 6.22 -9.24
C ASP A 60 16.41 7.36 -8.90
N PHE A 61 15.11 7.09 -8.99
CA PHE A 61 14.06 8.01 -8.52
C PHE A 61 14.23 8.39 -7.04
N CYS A 62 14.44 7.39 -6.15
CA CYS A 62 14.64 7.65 -4.72
C CYS A 62 15.85 8.55 -4.47
N LYS A 63 16.98 8.27 -5.17
CA LYS A 63 18.19 9.08 -5.05
C LYS A 63 17.99 10.50 -5.55
N GLU A 64 17.32 10.69 -6.69
CA GLU A 64 17.05 11.99 -7.28
C GLU A 64 16.17 12.85 -6.36
N LYS A 65 15.12 12.23 -5.76
CA LYS A 65 14.17 12.92 -4.89
C LYS A 65 14.62 13.00 -3.43
N GLY A 66 15.72 12.32 -3.05
CA GLY A 66 16.20 12.27 -1.66
C GLY A 66 15.28 11.49 -0.72
N ILE A 67 14.55 10.47 -1.25
CA ILE A 67 13.65 9.61 -0.49
C ILE A 67 14.46 8.44 0.04
N ASP A 68 14.25 8.08 1.31
CA ASP A 68 14.84 6.88 1.90
C ASP A 68 14.32 5.62 1.20
N TYR A 69 15.21 4.67 0.92
CA TYR A 69 14.83 3.43 0.29
C TYR A 69 15.60 2.23 0.86
N PHE A 70 15.01 1.06 0.71
CA PHE A 70 15.62 -0.22 1.05
C PHE A 70 15.47 -1.20 -0.12
N VAL A 71 16.51 -2.00 -0.35
CA VAL A 71 16.54 -3.03 -1.40
C VAL A 71 16.62 -4.40 -0.75
N GLY A 72 15.58 -5.21 -0.87
CA GLY A 72 15.46 -6.50 -0.20
C GLY A 72 14.98 -7.64 -1.09
N SER A 73 14.41 -8.69 -0.49
CA SER A 73 13.94 -9.88 -1.20
C SER A 73 12.86 -9.54 -2.24
N GLU A 74 12.91 -10.20 -3.41
CA GLU A 74 11.85 -10.13 -4.42
C GLU A 74 10.62 -10.93 -3.97
N ASP A 75 10.81 -12.17 -3.53
CA ASP A 75 9.74 -13.12 -3.25
C ASP A 75 9.18 -12.97 -1.83
N ASP A 76 10.02 -12.60 -0.86
CA ASP A 76 9.62 -12.44 0.54
C ASP A 76 9.36 -10.97 0.88
N VAL A 77 8.13 -10.52 0.60
CA VAL A 77 7.72 -9.12 0.83
C VAL A 77 7.70 -8.78 2.32
N LEU A 78 7.28 -9.71 3.18
CA LEU A 78 7.29 -9.52 4.64
C LEU A 78 8.71 -9.32 5.16
N ASP A 79 9.68 -10.11 4.68
CA ASP A 79 11.09 -9.91 5.02
C ASP A 79 11.58 -8.53 4.54
N ARG A 80 11.22 -8.13 3.34
CA ARG A 80 11.60 -6.82 2.81
C ARG A 80 11.06 -5.67 3.67
N TYR A 81 9.82 -5.75 4.18
CA TYR A 81 9.26 -4.76 5.13
C TYR A 81 10.02 -4.76 6.44
N TYR A 82 10.26 -5.94 7.02
CA TYR A 82 11.00 -6.06 8.28
C TYR A 82 12.41 -5.52 8.17
N GLN A 83 13.14 -5.89 7.13
CA GLN A 83 14.52 -5.42 6.92
C GLN A 83 14.57 -3.92 6.58
N ALA A 84 13.58 -3.37 5.87
CA ALA A 84 13.47 -1.94 5.64
C ALA A 84 13.30 -1.17 6.96
N ALA A 85 12.49 -1.70 7.90
CA ALA A 85 12.30 -1.13 9.23
C ALA A 85 13.60 -1.20 10.06
N ILE A 86 14.28 -2.35 10.08
CA ILE A 86 15.58 -2.51 10.77
C ILE A 86 16.64 -1.56 10.20
N HIS A 87 16.74 -1.45 8.87
CA HIS A 87 17.70 -0.57 8.22
C HIS A 87 17.51 0.91 8.60
N ASN A 88 16.27 1.30 8.86
CA ASN A 88 15.91 2.65 9.28
C ASN A 88 15.87 2.82 10.81
N ASN A 89 16.35 1.83 11.58
CA ASN A 89 16.47 1.82 13.03
C ASN A 89 15.12 2.04 13.74
N LEU A 90 14.04 1.41 13.30
CA LEU A 90 12.76 1.46 13.98
C LEU A 90 12.87 0.71 15.33
N ASP A 91 12.29 1.32 16.36
CA ASP A 91 12.12 0.73 17.69
C ASP A 91 10.77 -0.02 17.80
N ASP A 92 10.65 -0.93 18.76
CA ASP A 92 9.47 -1.79 18.94
C ASP A 92 8.14 -1.00 19.08
N ASP A 93 8.19 0.25 19.57
CA ASP A 93 7.04 1.15 19.74
C ASP A 93 6.77 2.03 18.50
N ASP A 94 7.61 1.97 17.48
CA ASP A 94 7.37 2.71 16.24
C ASP A 94 6.21 2.09 15.45
N ILE A 95 5.51 2.94 14.73
CA ILE A 95 4.34 2.55 13.91
C ILE A 95 4.76 2.45 12.45
N VAL A 96 4.37 1.38 11.81
CA VAL A 96 4.55 1.14 10.38
C VAL A 96 3.21 1.24 9.66
N ILE A 97 3.21 1.96 8.56
CA ILE A 97 2.10 2.03 7.61
C ILE A 97 2.52 1.29 6.34
N ARG A 98 1.75 0.28 5.97
CA ARG A 98 1.93 -0.43 4.70
C ARG A 98 1.11 0.25 3.62
N ILE A 99 1.79 0.68 2.56
CA ILE A 99 1.20 1.24 1.35
C ILE A 99 1.77 0.50 0.14
N THR A 100 0.98 0.37 -0.91
CA THR A 100 1.43 -0.16 -2.20
C THR A 100 1.58 0.96 -3.22
N SER A 101 2.61 0.89 -4.05
CA SER A 101 2.96 1.95 -5.02
C SER A 101 2.04 2.04 -6.25
N ASP A 102 1.07 1.15 -6.35
CA ASP A 102 0.05 1.11 -7.39
C ASP A 102 -1.26 1.80 -7.01
N CYS A 103 -1.24 2.61 -5.97
CA CYS A 103 -2.39 3.35 -5.47
C CYS A 103 -2.18 4.88 -5.60
N PRO A 104 -2.03 5.45 -6.83
CA PRO A 104 -1.74 6.88 -7.01
C PRO A 104 -2.88 7.80 -6.59
N LEU A 105 -4.06 7.27 -6.29
CA LEU A 105 -5.20 8.02 -5.76
C LEU A 105 -5.33 7.90 -4.23
N ILE A 106 -4.35 7.30 -3.54
CA ILE A 106 -4.35 7.18 -2.07
C ILE A 106 -4.70 8.53 -1.42
N ASP A 107 -5.59 8.53 -0.44
CA ASP A 107 -6.03 9.76 0.22
C ASP A 107 -5.38 9.89 1.60
N PRO A 108 -4.57 10.94 1.84
CA PRO A 108 -3.87 11.13 3.11
C PRO A 108 -4.83 11.34 4.29
N PHE A 109 -6.04 11.86 4.07
CA PHE A 109 -7.03 12.02 5.14
C PHE A 109 -7.65 10.66 5.53
N VAL A 110 -7.78 9.72 4.59
CA VAL A 110 -8.16 8.34 4.90
C VAL A 110 -7.04 7.65 5.67
N VAL A 111 -5.77 7.85 5.27
CA VAL A 111 -4.60 7.35 6.00
C VAL A 111 -4.58 7.90 7.43
N ASP A 112 -4.77 9.20 7.60
CA ASP A 112 -4.81 9.85 8.93
C ASP A 112 -5.91 9.25 9.83
N LYS A 113 -7.11 8.96 9.29
CA LYS A 113 -8.18 8.28 10.05
C LYS A 113 -7.76 6.89 10.54
N VAL A 114 -7.00 6.13 9.74
CA VAL A 114 -6.52 4.80 10.15
C VAL A 114 -5.46 4.92 11.24
N ILE A 115 -4.54 5.90 11.11
CA ILE A 115 -3.53 6.20 12.12
C ILE A 115 -4.19 6.63 13.45
N GLU A 116 -5.11 7.58 13.40
CA GLU A 116 -5.82 8.08 14.58
C GLU A 116 -6.56 6.98 15.33
N LYS A 117 -7.26 6.10 14.60
CA LYS A 117 -7.94 4.94 15.20
C LYS A 117 -6.94 3.96 15.82
N HIS A 118 -5.83 3.69 15.14
CA HIS A 118 -4.78 2.80 15.64
C HIS A 118 -4.25 3.27 17.00
N ILE A 119 -3.92 4.55 17.10
CA ILE A 119 -3.37 5.17 18.31
C ILE A 119 -4.44 5.27 19.40
N SER A 120 -5.61 5.82 19.09
CA SER A 120 -6.66 6.11 20.08
C SER A 120 -7.24 4.85 20.74
N GLU A 121 -7.32 3.75 19.98
CA GLU A 121 -7.80 2.47 20.49
C GLU A 121 -6.69 1.56 21.01
N ASN A 122 -5.41 1.95 20.83
CA ASN A 122 -4.25 1.14 21.16
C ASN A 122 -4.36 -0.28 20.56
N ASN A 123 -4.55 -0.32 19.22
CA ASN A 123 -4.62 -1.55 18.46
C ASN A 123 -3.22 -2.06 18.11
N ASP A 124 -3.10 -3.36 17.86
CA ASP A 124 -1.88 -3.98 17.31
C ASP A 124 -1.80 -3.80 15.80
N TYR A 125 -2.96 -3.81 15.15
CA TYR A 125 -3.14 -3.63 13.71
C TYR A 125 -4.46 -2.91 13.43
N THR A 126 -4.44 -1.93 12.54
CA THR A 126 -5.63 -1.19 12.11
C THR A 126 -5.59 -0.99 10.60
N THR A 127 -6.73 -1.14 9.96
CA THR A 127 -6.84 -1.00 8.50
C THR A 127 -8.24 -0.53 8.09
N ASN A 128 -8.42 -0.28 6.82
CA ASN A 128 -9.74 -0.04 6.20
C ASN A 128 -10.17 -1.19 5.25
N VAL A 129 -9.50 -2.37 5.33
CA VAL A 129 -9.74 -3.50 4.41
C VAL A 129 -10.21 -4.80 5.05
N LEU A 130 -10.37 -4.89 6.39
CA LEU A 130 -10.99 -6.07 7.01
C LEU A 130 -12.46 -6.15 6.64
N GLU A 131 -13.14 -5.01 6.61
CA GLU A 131 -14.48 -4.83 6.09
C GLU A 131 -14.43 -3.62 5.17
N CYS A 132 -14.32 -3.89 3.86
CA CYS A 132 -14.10 -2.87 2.85
C CYS A 132 -15.33 -1.99 2.66
N THR A 133 -15.17 -0.68 2.79
CA THR A 133 -16.18 0.34 2.49
C THR A 133 -15.58 1.53 1.72
N TYR A 134 -14.26 1.56 1.56
CA TYR A 134 -13.55 2.51 0.71
C TYR A 134 -13.29 1.93 -0.69
N PRO A 135 -13.11 2.77 -1.71
CA PRO A 135 -12.63 2.33 -3.02
C PRO A 135 -11.34 1.51 -2.92
N ASP A 136 -11.20 0.48 -3.76
CA ASP A 136 -9.98 -0.29 -3.93
C ASP A 136 -8.86 0.62 -4.47
N GLY A 137 -7.75 0.77 -3.76
CA GLY A 137 -6.68 1.74 -4.04
C GLY A 137 -6.58 2.86 -3.00
N LEU A 138 -7.49 2.88 -2.00
CA LEU A 138 -7.34 3.68 -0.78
C LEU A 138 -6.92 2.81 0.42
N ASP A 139 -6.35 1.65 0.16
CA ASP A 139 -6.01 0.65 1.15
C ASP A 139 -4.84 1.12 2.03
N CYS A 140 -5.04 1.08 3.34
CA CYS A 140 -4.05 1.48 4.33
C CYS A 140 -4.04 0.49 5.48
N GLU A 141 -2.85 0.04 5.87
CA GLU A 141 -2.66 -0.89 6.98
C GLU A 141 -1.62 -0.31 7.95
N VAL A 142 -1.98 -0.17 9.21
CA VAL A 142 -1.18 0.44 10.28
C VAL A 142 -0.95 -0.57 11.39
N PHE A 143 0.28 -0.76 11.81
CA PHE A 143 0.66 -1.72 12.86
C PHE A 143 1.95 -1.29 13.57
N ASN A 144 2.14 -1.74 14.81
CA ASN A 144 3.36 -1.50 15.55
C ASN A 144 4.51 -2.35 14.98
N PHE A 145 5.73 -1.87 15.04
CA PHE A 145 6.90 -2.59 14.52
C PHE A 145 7.12 -3.95 15.22
N ASN A 146 6.86 -4.06 16.52
CA ASN A 146 6.93 -5.33 17.24
C ASN A 146 5.96 -6.38 16.68
N ILE A 147 4.79 -5.97 16.14
CA ILE A 147 3.82 -6.86 15.50
C ILE A 147 4.30 -7.32 14.12
N LEU A 148 4.95 -6.43 13.35
CA LEU A 148 5.65 -6.81 12.12
C LEU A 148 6.74 -7.85 12.38
N LYS A 149 7.53 -7.65 13.44
CA LYS A 149 8.57 -8.58 13.89
C LYS A 149 8.00 -9.95 14.28
N ASP A 150 6.88 -9.96 15.03
CA ASP A 150 6.18 -11.22 15.37
C ASP A 150 5.70 -11.95 14.11
N ALA A 151 5.09 -11.23 13.15
CA ALA A 151 4.69 -11.79 11.87
C ALA A 151 5.89 -12.32 11.07
N TRP A 152 7.00 -11.58 11.03
CA TRP A 152 8.22 -11.98 10.33
C TRP A 152 8.82 -13.28 10.88
N ILE A 153 8.77 -13.49 12.21
CA ILE A 153 9.25 -14.71 12.88
C ILE A 153 8.34 -15.91 12.61
N ASN A 154 7.02 -15.71 12.67
CA ASN A 154 6.04 -16.80 12.78
C ASN A 154 5.25 -17.08 11.49
N ALA A 155 5.25 -16.20 10.50
CA ALA A 155 4.58 -16.42 9.23
C ALA A 155 5.29 -17.52 8.41
N ASN A 156 4.61 -18.65 8.21
CA ASN A 156 5.17 -19.84 7.56
C ASN A 156 4.56 -20.13 6.19
N LEU A 157 3.44 -19.49 5.83
CA LEU A 157 2.80 -19.67 4.54
C LEU A 157 3.33 -18.69 3.50
N SER A 158 3.46 -19.15 2.25
CA SER A 158 3.92 -18.31 1.14
C SER A 158 3.03 -17.09 0.95
N SER A 159 1.70 -17.25 1.10
CA SER A 159 0.73 -16.14 1.06
C SER A 159 0.97 -15.10 2.16
N GLN A 160 1.30 -15.54 3.38
CA GLN A 160 1.61 -14.65 4.50
C GLN A 160 2.91 -13.87 4.27
N ARG A 161 3.90 -14.50 3.61
CA ARG A 161 5.16 -13.86 3.25
C ARG A 161 5.00 -12.83 2.14
N GLU A 162 4.14 -13.10 1.17
CA GLU A 162 3.82 -12.20 0.05
C GLU A 162 2.94 -11.02 0.50
N HIS A 163 1.90 -11.29 1.31
CA HIS A 163 0.90 -10.27 1.69
C HIS A 163 1.15 -9.61 3.06
N VAL A 164 2.34 -9.71 3.60
CA VAL A 164 2.90 -8.98 4.75
C VAL A 164 2.07 -9.09 6.04
N THR A 165 0.82 -8.65 6.02
CA THR A 165 -0.07 -8.55 7.19
C THR A 165 -1.06 -9.70 7.31
N LEU A 166 -1.05 -10.65 6.36
CA LEU A 166 -2.00 -11.76 6.35
C LEU A 166 -1.88 -12.62 7.62
N TYR A 167 -0.64 -12.90 8.09
CA TYR A 167 -0.42 -13.59 9.36
C TYR A 167 -1.10 -12.88 10.55
N ILE A 168 -1.03 -11.55 10.61
CA ILE A 168 -1.65 -10.77 11.68
C ILE A 168 -3.18 -10.92 11.62
N ARG A 169 -3.74 -10.81 10.43
CA ARG A 169 -5.19 -10.92 10.19
C ARG A 169 -5.74 -12.32 10.51
N ASP A 170 -4.96 -13.36 10.18
CA ASP A 170 -5.32 -14.78 10.44
C ASP A 170 -5.27 -15.11 11.94
N ASN A 171 -4.56 -14.33 12.76
CA ASN A 171 -4.39 -14.55 14.20
C ASN A 171 -5.09 -13.46 15.02
N SER A 172 -6.37 -13.19 14.72
CA SER A 172 -7.18 -12.16 15.39
C SER A 172 -7.49 -12.46 16.87
N ASP A 173 -7.23 -13.65 17.33
CA ASP A 173 -7.27 -14.05 18.75
C ASP A 173 -6.00 -13.61 19.50
N LYS A 174 -4.89 -13.45 18.80
CA LYS A 174 -3.60 -13.01 19.33
C LYS A 174 -3.42 -11.50 19.26
N PHE A 175 -3.92 -10.86 18.19
CA PHE A 175 -3.72 -9.44 17.92
C PHE A 175 -5.02 -8.66 18.01
N LYS A 176 -4.95 -7.46 18.59
CA LYS A 176 -6.08 -6.54 18.63
C LYS A 176 -6.22 -5.80 17.30
N LEU A 177 -7.25 -6.17 16.56
CA LEU A 177 -7.50 -5.61 15.22
C LEU A 177 -8.50 -4.45 15.27
N GLY A 178 -8.25 -3.40 14.49
CA GLY A 178 -9.16 -2.29 14.24
C GLY A 178 -9.52 -2.17 12.76
N ASN A 179 -10.74 -1.72 12.46
CA ASN A 179 -11.17 -1.41 11.09
C ASN A 179 -11.80 -0.03 11.01
N VAL A 180 -11.39 0.77 10.02
CA VAL A 180 -11.98 2.07 9.69
C VAL A 180 -12.95 1.89 8.54
N LYS A 181 -14.19 2.34 8.72
CA LYS A 181 -15.22 2.29 7.69
C LYS A 181 -15.54 3.70 7.18
N ASN A 182 -15.87 3.77 5.91
CA ASN A 182 -16.54 4.94 5.35
C ASN A 182 -18.04 4.90 5.69
N ASP A 183 -18.67 6.06 5.75
CA ASP A 183 -20.11 6.16 6.05
C ASP A 183 -20.98 5.56 4.93
N VAL A 184 -20.48 5.61 3.70
CA VAL A 184 -21.10 5.02 2.51
C VAL A 184 -20.22 3.88 2.01
N ASP A 185 -20.81 2.76 1.63
CA ASP A 185 -20.07 1.66 1.00
C ASP A 185 -19.74 2.02 -0.45
N LEU A 186 -18.45 2.22 -0.70
CA LEU A 186 -17.84 2.54 -1.99
C LEU A 186 -16.88 1.43 -2.47
N SER A 187 -16.96 0.25 -1.87
CA SER A 187 -16.03 -0.86 -2.10
C SER A 187 -16.08 -1.43 -3.52
N GLU A 188 -17.13 -1.13 -4.28
CA GLU A 188 -17.26 -1.49 -5.69
C GLU A 188 -16.40 -0.61 -6.62
N LEU A 189 -15.97 0.57 -6.16
CA LEU A 189 -15.12 1.46 -6.95
C LEU A 189 -13.67 0.95 -6.94
N ARG A 190 -13.07 0.92 -8.14
CA ARG A 190 -11.70 0.44 -8.33
C ARG A 190 -10.77 1.57 -8.76
N TRP A 191 -9.85 1.95 -7.87
CA TRP A 191 -8.90 3.07 -8.04
C TRP A 191 -7.43 2.62 -7.91
N THR A 192 -7.19 1.31 -7.84
CA THR A 192 -5.84 0.72 -7.90
C THR A 192 -5.36 0.59 -9.35
N LEU A 193 -4.05 0.50 -9.56
CA LEU A 193 -3.40 0.39 -10.86
C LEU A 193 -2.83 -1.01 -11.05
N ASP A 194 -3.58 -1.91 -11.67
CA ASP A 194 -3.13 -3.28 -11.95
C ASP A 194 -3.22 -3.66 -13.43
N GLU A 195 -4.24 -3.14 -14.12
CA GLU A 195 -4.53 -3.40 -15.50
C GLU A 195 -4.37 -2.12 -16.35
N ASN A 196 -4.36 -2.27 -17.67
CA ASN A 196 -4.26 -1.11 -18.56
C ASN A 196 -5.48 -0.19 -18.45
N GLU A 197 -6.66 -0.76 -18.23
CA GLU A 197 -7.92 -0.05 -18.03
C GLU A 197 -7.89 0.76 -16.73
N ASP A 198 -7.22 0.26 -15.69
CA ASP A 198 -7.00 1.02 -14.45
C ASP A 198 -6.17 2.27 -14.72
N PHE A 199 -5.13 2.14 -15.56
CA PHE A 199 -4.32 3.30 -15.95
C PHE A 199 -5.14 4.33 -16.73
N VAL A 200 -5.99 3.89 -17.66
CA VAL A 200 -6.87 4.79 -18.41
C VAL A 200 -7.82 5.54 -17.48
N PHE A 201 -8.43 4.85 -16.50
CA PHE A 201 -9.28 5.49 -15.50
C PHE A 201 -8.53 6.53 -14.67
N ILE A 202 -7.38 6.14 -14.12
CA ILE A 202 -6.54 7.02 -13.27
C ILE A 202 -6.05 8.23 -14.06
N ASP A 203 -5.61 8.05 -15.29
CA ASP A 203 -5.16 9.13 -16.19
C ASP A 203 -6.28 10.12 -16.46
N GLU A 204 -7.52 9.64 -16.69
CA GLU A 204 -8.69 10.53 -16.85
C GLU A 204 -9.02 11.27 -15.54
N VAL A 205 -8.91 10.65 -14.36
CA VAL A 205 -9.05 11.35 -13.08
C VAL A 205 -8.00 12.45 -12.95
N TYR A 206 -6.74 12.13 -13.22
CA TYR A 206 -5.64 13.11 -13.12
C TYR A 206 -5.78 14.24 -14.13
N LYS A 207 -6.13 13.97 -15.39
CA LYS A 207 -6.38 15.02 -16.39
C LYS A 207 -7.46 16.02 -16.01
N ASN A 208 -8.45 15.58 -15.23
CA ASN A 208 -9.54 16.45 -14.79
C ASN A 208 -9.26 17.20 -13.50
N LEU A 209 -8.52 16.61 -12.56
CA LEU A 209 -8.37 17.13 -11.20
C LEU A 209 -6.95 17.59 -10.87
N PHE A 210 -5.91 17.03 -11.53
CA PHE A 210 -4.54 17.35 -11.19
C PHE A 210 -4.18 18.77 -11.64
N ASN A 211 -3.65 19.50 -10.68
CA ASN A 211 -3.01 20.79 -10.90
C ASN A 211 -1.81 20.85 -9.97
N GLU A 212 -0.63 21.22 -10.47
CA GLU A 212 0.62 21.27 -9.70
C GLU A 212 0.52 22.10 -8.40
N ASN A 213 -0.39 23.05 -8.35
CA ASN A 213 -0.61 23.93 -7.20
C ASN A 213 -1.79 23.52 -6.32
N SER A 214 -2.50 22.44 -6.64
CA SER A 214 -3.67 21.96 -5.89
C SER A 214 -3.61 20.46 -5.65
N PHE A 215 -4.10 20.07 -4.48
CA PHE A 215 -4.30 18.69 -4.09
C PHE A 215 -5.80 18.36 -4.22
N PHE A 216 -6.15 17.20 -4.75
CA PHE A 216 -7.53 16.71 -4.81
C PHE A 216 -7.71 15.51 -3.88
N THR A 217 -8.89 15.37 -3.30
CA THR A 217 -9.27 14.37 -2.30
C THR A 217 -10.13 13.24 -2.91
N MET A 218 -10.46 12.24 -2.09
CA MET A 218 -11.46 11.23 -2.43
C MET A 218 -12.80 11.88 -2.80
N GLU A 219 -13.22 12.89 -2.07
CA GLU A 219 -14.49 13.62 -2.31
C GLU A 219 -14.48 14.31 -3.67
N ASP A 220 -13.36 14.92 -4.08
CA ASP A 220 -13.23 15.56 -5.39
C ASP A 220 -13.34 14.53 -6.53
N ILE A 221 -12.79 13.31 -6.34
CA ILE A 221 -12.94 12.22 -7.30
C ILE A 221 -14.42 11.80 -7.37
N LEU A 222 -15.10 11.64 -6.24
CA LEU A 222 -16.52 11.27 -6.21
C LEU A 222 -17.40 12.32 -6.93
N ILE A 223 -17.11 13.62 -6.75
CA ILE A 223 -17.78 14.71 -7.48
C ILE A 223 -17.55 14.56 -9.00
N LEU A 224 -16.30 14.30 -9.41
CA LEU A 224 -15.98 14.06 -10.82
C LEU A 224 -16.76 12.85 -11.38
N LEU A 225 -16.89 11.76 -10.61
CA LEU A 225 -17.62 10.57 -11.03
C LEU A 225 -19.14 10.80 -11.09
N ASP A 226 -19.68 11.70 -10.26
CA ASP A 226 -21.10 12.13 -10.35
C ASP A 226 -21.34 12.98 -11.62
N GLU A 227 -20.37 13.83 -11.99
CA GLU A 227 -20.43 14.65 -13.20
C GLU A 227 -20.16 13.83 -14.50
N LYS A 228 -19.32 12.78 -14.40
CA LYS A 228 -18.86 11.92 -15.51
C LYS A 228 -19.01 10.44 -15.18
N PRO A 229 -20.24 9.93 -15.03
CA PRO A 229 -20.48 8.54 -14.58
C PRO A 229 -19.93 7.47 -15.53
N GLU A 230 -19.69 7.82 -16.80
CA GLU A 230 -19.06 6.92 -17.78
C GLU A 230 -17.64 6.47 -17.37
N LEU A 231 -16.92 7.27 -16.56
CA LEU A 231 -15.59 6.91 -16.09
C LEU A 231 -15.60 5.64 -15.23
N MET A 232 -16.67 5.40 -14.45
CA MET A 232 -16.81 4.22 -13.62
C MET A 232 -16.87 2.90 -14.42
N ASN A 233 -17.19 2.97 -15.71
CA ASN A 233 -17.29 1.78 -16.57
C ASN A 233 -15.93 1.34 -17.15
N ILE A 234 -14.88 2.17 -17.05
CA ILE A 234 -13.60 1.93 -17.74
C ILE A 234 -12.94 0.64 -17.21
N ASN A 235 -13.00 0.40 -15.91
CA ASN A 235 -12.32 -0.73 -15.24
C ASN A 235 -13.26 -1.55 -14.33
N SER A 236 -14.57 -1.46 -14.53
CA SER A 236 -15.59 -2.13 -13.71
C SER A 236 -15.62 -3.67 -13.85
N GLU A 237 -14.93 -4.24 -14.85
CA GLU A 237 -14.90 -5.70 -15.10
C GLU A 237 -13.93 -6.44 -14.13
N PHE A 238 -13.03 -5.73 -13.45
CA PHE A 238 -12.01 -6.32 -12.60
C PHE A 238 -12.46 -6.36 -11.13
N THR A 239 -12.14 -7.48 -10.47
CA THR A 239 -12.52 -7.69 -9.08
C THR A 239 -11.37 -7.36 -8.13
N ARG A 240 -11.74 -6.95 -6.89
CA ARG A 240 -10.79 -6.69 -5.81
C ARG A 240 -10.10 -7.97 -5.36
N ASN A 241 -8.83 -7.88 -4.90
CA ASN A 241 -8.08 -8.95 -4.25
C ASN A 241 -7.77 -10.19 -5.11
N GLU A 242 -7.75 -10.11 -6.45
CA GLU A 242 -7.41 -11.25 -7.32
C GLU A 242 -6.03 -11.86 -6.99
N GLY A 243 -5.04 -11.01 -6.71
CA GLY A 243 -3.69 -11.46 -6.31
C GLY A 243 -3.71 -12.27 -5.02
N LEU A 244 -4.40 -11.79 -3.99
CA LEU A 244 -4.53 -12.50 -2.72
C LEU A 244 -5.26 -13.85 -2.89
N LEU A 245 -6.36 -13.85 -3.64
CA LEU A 245 -7.12 -15.09 -3.90
C LEU A 245 -6.29 -16.14 -4.66
N LYS A 246 -5.40 -15.69 -5.55
CA LYS A 246 -4.47 -16.58 -6.24
C LYS A 246 -3.43 -17.13 -5.27
N SER A 247 -2.77 -16.28 -4.48
CA SER A 247 -1.75 -16.72 -3.51
C SER A 247 -2.31 -17.70 -2.48
N LEU A 248 -3.55 -17.49 -2.02
CA LEU A 248 -4.23 -18.44 -1.09
C LEU A 248 -4.53 -19.79 -1.73
N ARG A 249 -4.79 -19.87 -3.04
CA ARG A 249 -5.00 -21.14 -3.75
C ARG A 249 -3.71 -21.91 -4.00
N GLU A 250 -2.61 -21.20 -4.15
CA GLU A 250 -1.27 -21.73 -4.45
C GLU A 250 -0.39 -21.81 -3.20
N ASP A 251 -0.98 -21.71 -2.01
CA ASP A 251 -0.26 -21.54 -0.75
C ASP A 251 0.63 -22.74 -0.40
N VAL A 252 1.82 -22.46 0.09
CA VAL A 252 2.85 -23.44 0.44
C VAL A 252 3.35 -23.16 1.86
N ASP A 253 3.44 -24.22 2.68
CA ASP A 253 4.10 -24.15 3.98
C ASP A 253 5.62 -24.16 3.79
N LEU A 254 6.27 -23.06 4.13
CA LEU A 254 7.72 -22.85 4.01
C LEU A 254 8.51 -23.34 5.23
N GLY A 255 7.81 -23.85 6.26
CA GLY A 255 8.41 -24.28 7.53
C GLY A 255 8.83 -23.12 8.44
N SER A 256 9.18 -23.47 9.68
CA SER A 256 9.59 -22.47 10.69
C SER A 256 10.97 -21.87 10.37
N ARG A 257 11.13 -20.56 10.54
CA ARG A 257 12.45 -19.93 10.47
C ARG A 257 13.27 -20.26 11.72
N ASN A 258 14.54 -20.62 11.52
CA ASN A 258 15.52 -20.61 12.61
C ASN A 258 15.96 -19.14 12.81
N VAL A 259 15.58 -18.54 13.92
CA VAL A 259 15.88 -17.12 14.27
C VAL A 259 17.24 -16.99 15.00
N ASP A 260 18.07 -18.04 14.96
CA ASP A 260 19.35 -18.13 15.71
C ASP A 260 20.58 -17.80 14.82
N GLU A 261 20.48 -16.80 13.89
CA GLU A 261 21.67 -16.26 13.24
C GLU A 261 21.59 -14.74 13.04
#